data_6fe1c20d521a98e7b17b44c48ca61bb0
#
_entry.id   6fe1c20d521a98e7b17b44c48ca61bb0
#
_cell.length_a   1.000
_cell.length_b   1.000
_cell.length_c   1.000
_cell.angle_alpha   90.00
_cell.angle_beta   90.00
_cell.angle_gamma   90.00
#
_symmetry.space_group_name_H-M   'P 1'
#
loop_
_entity.id
_entity.type
_entity.pdbx_description
1 polymer ?
#
loop_
_entity_poly.entity_id
_entity_poly.type
_entity_poly.pdbx_seq_one_letter_code
_entity_poly.pdbx_strand_id
1 'polypeptide(L)'
;MSGTALTQQRDLFTRLVTLGEEVTDALDHTNVVSTLGEEELNRAIAAIGDRALPDAATSALAALAASVERVIAANDPHRAIDWIGMQPRLALTLLAATLNPASLPKDVVPPSSGATVAARIPAGISFSDAPRDGRAVVYSGIQADPILRPLAVAIANATPAERLIARAVMNDPEPTTAEAAALFAALPSHRTTTDPLVVGALAIGGKAQASNAQYRGAVVEATTAEMLRRRPVLANDADRLVRRERRFAIDGVSADPHPFDVTVEAGPVPELWDCKWGARGIDASLLAELEDARIRAAGSSARIAIGVVAFDTAAIVAARLTIVRAPREKTRFITLETLGRLAAG
;
A
#
# COMPACT_ATOMS: atom_id res chain seq x y z
N MET A 1 -12.54 -14.57 -29.12
CA MET A 1 -11.84 -15.11 -27.92
C MET A 1 -11.54 -14.06 -26.86
N SER A 2 -11.36 -12.77 -27.19
CA SER A 2 -11.06 -11.70 -26.20
C SER A 2 -12.17 -11.43 -25.19
N GLY A 3 -13.43 -11.52 -25.57
CA GLY A 3 -14.56 -11.32 -24.65
C GLY A 3 -14.62 -12.32 -23.49
N THR A 4 -14.11 -13.54 -23.70
CA THR A 4 -14.16 -14.61 -22.70
C THR A 4 -13.32 -14.32 -21.47
N ALA A 5 -12.08 -13.82 -21.62
CA ALA A 5 -11.19 -13.54 -20.48
C ALA A 5 -11.73 -12.42 -19.58
N LEU A 6 -12.28 -11.35 -20.17
CA LEU A 6 -12.83 -10.23 -19.41
C LEU A 6 -14.19 -10.58 -18.78
N THR A 7 -15.01 -11.40 -19.46
CA THR A 7 -16.23 -11.93 -18.86
C THR A 7 -15.89 -12.78 -17.65
N GLN A 8 -14.87 -13.64 -17.74
CA GLN A 8 -14.39 -14.41 -16.61
C GLN A 8 -13.93 -13.51 -15.44
N GLN A 9 -13.20 -12.43 -15.71
CA GLN A 9 -12.79 -11.48 -14.67
C GLN A 9 -13.99 -10.85 -13.97
N ARG A 10 -15.03 -10.48 -14.72
CA ARG A 10 -16.26 -9.92 -14.14
C ARG A 10 -17.00 -10.95 -13.28
N ASP A 11 -17.12 -12.20 -13.73
CA ASP A 11 -17.79 -13.25 -12.97
C ASP A 11 -17.06 -13.56 -11.68
N LEU A 12 -15.71 -13.61 -11.70
CA LEU A 12 -14.87 -13.76 -10.52
C LEU A 12 -15.01 -12.57 -9.56
N PHE A 13 -15.06 -11.35 -10.09
CA PHE A 13 -15.30 -10.15 -9.27
C PHE A 13 -16.64 -10.24 -8.54
N THR A 14 -17.71 -10.63 -9.22
CA THR A 14 -19.04 -10.81 -8.61
C THR A 14 -18.98 -11.83 -7.46
N ARG A 15 -18.28 -12.96 -7.65
CA ARG A 15 -18.10 -13.98 -6.60
C ARG A 15 -17.29 -13.46 -5.41
N LEU A 16 -16.25 -12.63 -5.64
CA LEU A 16 -15.50 -11.96 -4.57
C LEU A 16 -16.37 -11.01 -3.76
N VAL A 17 -17.21 -10.23 -4.44
CA VAL A 17 -18.13 -9.30 -3.78
C VAL A 17 -19.11 -10.06 -2.88
N THR A 18 -19.74 -11.12 -3.39
CA THR A 18 -20.65 -11.97 -2.60
C THR A 18 -19.96 -12.52 -1.35
N LEU A 19 -18.74 -13.05 -1.52
CA LEU A 19 -17.97 -13.57 -0.38
C LEU A 19 -17.59 -12.46 0.63
N GLY A 20 -17.26 -11.25 0.15
CA GLY A 20 -16.93 -10.11 1.01
C GLY A 20 -18.13 -9.56 1.78
N GLU A 21 -19.33 -9.63 1.20
CA GLU A 21 -20.57 -9.17 1.84
C GLU A 21 -20.91 -9.96 3.10
N GLU A 22 -20.51 -11.22 3.21
CA GLU A 22 -20.72 -12.03 4.41
C GLU A 22 -20.05 -11.43 5.67
N VAL A 23 -19.04 -10.59 5.51
CA VAL A 23 -18.29 -9.97 6.64
C VAL A 23 -18.70 -8.54 6.91
N THR A 24 -19.25 -7.85 5.91
CA THR A 24 -19.43 -6.40 5.97
C THR A 24 -20.86 -5.98 6.23
N ASP A 25 -21.65 -6.77 6.92
CA ASP A 25 -23.04 -6.48 7.34
C ASP A 25 -23.30 -5.04 7.86
N ALA A 26 -22.27 -4.25 8.02
CA ALA A 26 -22.39 -2.93 8.62
C ALA A 26 -21.97 -1.79 7.71
N LEU A 27 -21.56 -1.99 6.43
CA LEU A 27 -20.81 -0.91 5.80
C LEU A 27 -21.17 -0.66 4.34
N ASP A 28 -21.74 0.51 4.10
CA ASP A 28 -21.76 1.27 2.85
C ASP A 28 -20.45 1.19 2.05
N HIS A 29 -19.36 0.84 2.71
CA HIS A 29 -18.03 0.66 2.14
C HIS A 29 -17.95 -0.43 1.06
N THR A 30 -18.49 -1.62 1.31
CA THR A 30 -18.46 -2.71 0.32
C THR A 30 -19.25 -2.31 -0.91
N ASN A 31 -20.38 -1.67 -0.74
CA ASN A 31 -21.22 -1.19 -1.85
C ASN A 31 -20.48 -0.15 -2.71
N VAL A 32 -19.80 0.83 -2.10
CA VAL A 32 -19.03 1.85 -2.84
C VAL A 32 -17.87 1.20 -3.60
N VAL A 33 -17.12 0.32 -2.95
CA VAL A 33 -15.98 -0.37 -3.57
C VAL A 33 -16.44 -1.32 -4.67
N SER A 34 -17.54 -2.04 -4.47
CA SER A 34 -18.15 -2.92 -5.46
C SER A 34 -18.59 -2.15 -6.70
N THR A 35 -19.30 -1.03 -6.52
CA THR A 35 -19.75 -0.18 -7.62
C THR A 35 -18.57 0.37 -8.44
N LEU A 36 -17.53 0.87 -7.78
CA LEU A 36 -16.33 1.35 -8.46
C LEU A 36 -15.63 0.24 -9.24
N GLY A 37 -15.52 -0.97 -8.67
CA GLY A 37 -14.93 -2.12 -9.32
C GLY A 37 -15.70 -2.58 -10.55
N GLU A 38 -17.02 -2.62 -10.46
CA GLU A 38 -17.89 -2.96 -11.58
C GLU A 38 -17.80 -1.93 -12.71
N GLU A 39 -17.82 -0.64 -12.40
CA GLU A 39 -17.63 0.42 -13.38
C GLU A 39 -16.27 0.34 -14.09
N GLU A 40 -15.19 0.03 -13.34
CA GLU A 40 -13.86 -0.13 -13.93
C GLU A 40 -13.81 -1.33 -14.88
N LEU A 41 -14.37 -2.48 -14.52
CA LEU A 41 -14.45 -3.65 -15.38
C LEU A 41 -15.28 -3.40 -16.62
N ASN A 42 -16.45 -2.76 -16.50
CA ASN A 42 -17.31 -2.44 -17.62
C ASN A 42 -16.62 -1.48 -18.59
N ARG A 43 -15.90 -0.47 -18.08
CA ARG A 43 -15.09 0.44 -18.91
C ARG A 43 -13.98 -0.31 -19.66
N ALA A 44 -13.29 -1.25 -19.00
CA ALA A 44 -12.24 -2.05 -19.63
C ALA A 44 -12.81 -2.93 -20.75
N ILE A 45 -13.95 -3.59 -20.51
CA ILE A 45 -14.65 -4.41 -21.52
C ILE A 45 -15.06 -3.55 -22.72
N ALA A 46 -15.68 -2.39 -22.49
CA ALA A 46 -16.09 -1.48 -23.54
C ALA A 46 -14.92 -0.94 -24.35
N ALA A 47 -13.81 -0.62 -23.72
CA ALA A 47 -12.61 -0.09 -24.38
C ALA A 47 -11.93 -1.11 -25.31
N ILE A 48 -12.05 -2.40 -25.02
CA ILE A 48 -11.48 -3.48 -25.82
C ILE A 48 -12.40 -3.87 -26.96
N GLY A 49 -13.70 -3.95 -26.70
CA GLY A 49 -14.69 -4.42 -27.69
C GLY A 49 -14.31 -5.80 -28.22
N ASP A 50 -14.33 -5.96 -29.56
CA ASP A 50 -14.03 -7.23 -30.25
C ASP A 50 -12.54 -7.43 -30.58
N ARG A 51 -11.64 -6.57 -30.09
CA ARG A 51 -10.20 -6.70 -30.37
C ARG A 51 -9.61 -7.96 -29.75
N ALA A 52 -8.74 -8.62 -30.49
CA ALA A 52 -7.91 -9.67 -29.93
C ALA A 52 -6.92 -9.07 -28.91
N LEU A 53 -6.79 -9.70 -27.77
CA LEU A 53 -5.78 -9.31 -26.79
C LEU A 53 -4.41 -9.88 -27.19
N PRO A 54 -3.31 -9.13 -26.95
CA PRO A 54 -1.96 -9.68 -27.05
C PRO A 54 -1.78 -10.89 -26.11
N ASP A 55 -0.91 -11.82 -26.49
CA ASP A 55 -0.66 -13.04 -25.71
C ASP A 55 -0.20 -12.72 -24.26
N ALA A 56 0.62 -11.69 -24.10
CA ALA A 56 1.07 -11.25 -22.78
C ALA A 56 -0.10 -10.79 -21.90
N ALA A 57 -1.08 -10.04 -22.47
CA ALA A 57 -2.28 -9.64 -21.73
C ALA A 57 -3.15 -10.84 -21.37
N THR A 58 -3.33 -11.76 -22.32
CA THR A 58 -4.12 -12.98 -22.11
C THR A 58 -3.51 -13.83 -21.01
N SER A 59 -2.19 -14.05 -21.02
CA SER A 59 -1.47 -14.83 -20.01
C SER A 59 -1.56 -14.16 -18.62
N ALA A 60 -1.40 -12.84 -18.57
CA ALA A 60 -1.48 -12.09 -17.31
C ALA A 60 -2.90 -12.08 -16.73
N LEU A 61 -3.94 -11.94 -17.56
CA LEU A 61 -5.34 -12.05 -17.11
C LEU A 61 -5.67 -13.47 -16.63
N ALA A 62 -5.12 -14.51 -17.27
CA ALA A 62 -5.28 -15.89 -16.80
C ALA A 62 -4.60 -16.10 -15.43
N ALA A 63 -3.40 -15.54 -15.24
CA ALA A 63 -2.71 -15.58 -13.96
C ALA A 63 -3.50 -14.82 -12.86
N LEU A 64 -4.06 -13.66 -13.19
CA LEU A 64 -4.94 -12.92 -12.29
C LEU A 64 -6.20 -13.73 -11.93
N ALA A 65 -6.82 -14.38 -12.91
CA ALA A 65 -7.99 -15.23 -12.70
C ALA A 65 -7.68 -16.40 -11.75
N ALA A 66 -6.55 -17.08 -11.94
CA ALA A 66 -6.11 -18.18 -11.08
C ALA A 66 -5.88 -17.71 -9.62
N SER A 67 -5.29 -16.52 -9.45
CA SER A 67 -5.09 -15.91 -8.13
C SER A 67 -6.43 -15.61 -7.43
N VAL A 68 -7.38 -15.02 -8.15
CA VAL A 68 -8.72 -14.72 -7.62
C VAL A 68 -9.48 -16.00 -7.27
N GLU A 69 -9.40 -17.05 -8.11
CA GLU A 69 -10.01 -18.35 -7.81
C GLU A 69 -9.46 -18.97 -6.51
N ARG A 70 -8.14 -18.85 -6.25
CA ARG A 70 -7.56 -19.31 -4.98
C ARG A 70 -8.08 -18.52 -3.78
N VAL A 71 -8.25 -17.21 -3.93
CA VAL A 71 -8.82 -16.37 -2.86
C VAL A 71 -10.27 -16.79 -2.56
N ILE A 72 -11.06 -17.05 -3.59
CA ILE A 72 -12.44 -17.52 -3.44
C ILE A 72 -12.46 -18.94 -2.82
N ALA A 73 -11.60 -19.84 -3.31
CA ALA A 73 -11.52 -21.21 -2.80
C ALA A 73 -11.05 -21.30 -1.34
N ALA A 74 -10.21 -20.37 -0.91
CA ALA A 74 -9.79 -20.25 0.49
C ALA A 74 -10.94 -19.88 1.43
N ASN A 75 -12.07 -19.43 0.89
CA ASN A 75 -13.26 -19.01 1.63
C ASN A 75 -12.93 -18.06 2.79
N ASP A 76 -12.05 -17.08 2.52
CA ASP A 76 -11.62 -16.04 3.46
C ASP A 76 -12.24 -14.68 3.06
N PRO A 77 -13.36 -14.29 3.69
CA PRO A 77 -14.06 -13.05 3.36
C PRO A 77 -13.19 -11.81 3.57
N HIS A 78 -12.29 -11.82 4.57
CA HIS A 78 -11.39 -10.69 4.82
C HIS A 78 -10.38 -10.50 3.69
N ARG A 79 -9.90 -11.60 3.12
CA ARG A 79 -9.00 -11.57 1.97
C ARG A 79 -9.76 -11.17 0.70
N ALA A 80 -10.99 -11.63 0.54
CA ALA A 80 -11.86 -11.22 -0.57
C ALA A 80 -12.07 -9.71 -0.59
N ILE A 81 -12.33 -9.09 0.56
CA ILE A 81 -12.47 -7.63 0.68
C ILE A 81 -11.20 -6.89 0.21
N ASP A 82 -10.02 -7.39 0.51
CA ASP A 82 -8.76 -6.79 0.05
C ASP A 82 -8.64 -6.85 -1.50
N TRP A 83 -9.31 -7.80 -2.15
CA TRP A 83 -9.30 -7.97 -3.60
C TRP A 83 -10.41 -7.22 -4.34
N ILE A 84 -11.55 -6.91 -3.70
CA ILE A 84 -12.74 -6.33 -4.35
C ILE A 84 -12.39 -5.06 -5.14
N GLY A 85 -11.60 -4.15 -4.59
CA GLY A 85 -11.20 -2.95 -5.30
C GLY A 85 -9.95 -3.10 -6.16
N MET A 86 -9.11 -4.07 -5.85
CA MET A 86 -7.82 -4.26 -6.51
C MET A 86 -7.94 -5.02 -7.83
N GLN A 87 -8.77 -6.07 -7.88
CA GLN A 87 -8.87 -6.97 -9.03
C GLN A 87 -9.25 -6.25 -10.33
N PRO A 88 -10.30 -5.38 -10.38
CA PRO A 88 -10.64 -4.67 -11.60
C PRO A 88 -9.52 -3.71 -12.03
N ARG A 89 -8.89 -3.05 -11.07
CA ARG A 89 -7.79 -2.13 -11.35
C ARG A 89 -6.56 -2.85 -11.90
N LEU A 90 -6.26 -4.04 -11.39
CA LEU A 90 -5.21 -4.90 -11.95
C LEU A 90 -5.50 -5.28 -13.39
N ALA A 91 -6.71 -5.77 -13.69
CA ALA A 91 -7.10 -6.11 -15.05
C ALA A 91 -6.94 -4.91 -15.98
N LEU A 92 -7.42 -3.73 -15.59
CA LEU A 92 -7.27 -2.50 -16.35
C LEU A 92 -5.79 -2.10 -16.55
N THR A 93 -4.97 -2.25 -15.52
CA THR A 93 -3.53 -1.94 -15.58
C THR A 93 -2.80 -2.89 -16.56
N LEU A 94 -3.08 -4.18 -16.52
CA LEU A 94 -2.49 -5.17 -17.43
C LEU A 94 -2.88 -4.90 -18.88
N LEU A 95 -4.15 -4.54 -19.12
CA LEU A 95 -4.62 -4.15 -20.45
C LEU A 95 -3.96 -2.86 -20.94
N ALA A 96 -3.90 -1.84 -20.09
CA ALA A 96 -3.23 -0.58 -20.43
C ALA A 96 -1.74 -0.81 -20.73
N ALA A 97 -1.07 -1.65 -19.95
CA ALA A 97 0.35 -1.96 -20.16
C ALA A 97 0.66 -2.57 -21.53
N THR A 98 -0.25 -3.40 -22.03
CA THR A 98 -0.06 -4.10 -23.31
C THR A 98 -0.63 -3.35 -24.50
N LEU A 99 -1.72 -2.60 -24.33
CA LEU A 99 -2.42 -1.90 -25.43
C LEU A 99 -1.99 -0.43 -25.59
N ASN A 100 -1.68 0.24 -24.48
CA ASN A 100 -1.29 1.64 -24.45
C ASN A 100 -0.36 1.94 -23.25
N PRO A 101 0.89 1.43 -23.28
CA PRO A 101 1.83 1.60 -22.15
C PRO A 101 2.09 3.06 -21.76
N ALA A 102 1.91 4.01 -22.69
CA ALA A 102 2.08 5.43 -22.41
C ALA A 102 1.02 6.00 -21.45
N SER A 103 -0.14 5.33 -21.31
CA SER A 103 -1.22 5.72 -20.40
C SER A 103 -0.98 5.29 -18.96
N LEU A 104 0.00 4.44 -18.68
CA LEU A 104 0.29 4.00 -17.32
C LEU A 104 0.71 5.18 -16.44
N PRO A 105 0.26 5.20 -15.18
CA PRO A 105 0.67 6.22 -14.23
C PRO A 105 2.20 6.25 -14.09
N LYS A 106 2.77 7.45 -14.11
CA LYS A 106 4.21 7.67 -13.84
C LYS A 106 4.41 8.01 -12.39
N ASP A 107 5.54 7.59 -11.85
CA ASP A 107 5.90 7.95 -10.48
C ASP A 107 6.25 9.44 -10.36
N VAL A 108 6.05 9.97 -9.16
CA VAL A 108 6.45 11.34 -8.85
C VAL A 108 7.97 11.34 -8.69
N VAL A 109 8.65 12.15 -9.50
CA VAL A 109 10.09 12.37 -9.36
C VAL A 109 10.29 13.51 -8.35
N PRO A 110 11.04 13.30 -7.26
CA PRO A 110 11.29 14.35 -6.29
C PRO A 110 12.09 15.49 -6.94
N PRO A 111 11.78 16.76 -6.62
CA PRO A 111 12.57 17.88 -7.10
C PRO A 111 13.99 17.82 -6.53
N SER A 112 14.98 18.19 -7.35
CA SER A 112 16.35 18.36 -6.87
C SER A 112 16.40 19.59 -5.97
N SER A 113 16.49 19.38 -4.66
CA SER A 113 16.65 20.46 -3.68
C SER A 113 18.06 20.38 -3.08
N GLY A 114 18.80 21.46 -3.16
CA GLY A 114 20.11 21.59 -2.50
C GLY A 114 20.04 21.96 -1.01
N ALA A 115 18.83 22.14 -0.48
CA ALA A 115 18.63 22.50 0.93
C ALA A 115 18.60 21.23 1.80
N THR A 116 19.35 21.23 2.90
CA THR A 116 19.28 20.19 3.94
C THR A 116 18.39 20.66 5.08
N VAL A 117 17.58 19.76 5.64
CA VAL A 117 16.78 20.03 6.83
C VAL A 117 17.67 19.93 8.07
N ALA A 118 17.60 20.95 8.94
CA ALA A 118 18.25 20.88 10.24
C ALA A 118 17.70 19.70 11.06
N ALA A 119 18.58 18.94 11.71
CA ALA A 119 18.19 17.83 12.56
C ALA A 119 17.39 18.25 13.82
N ARG A 120 17.31 19.58 14.10
CA ARG A 120 16.66 20.09 15.31
C ARG A 120 15.14 20.07 15.15
N ILE A 121 14.48 19.35 16.06
CA ILE A 121 13.03 19.35 16.23
C ILE A 121 12.60 20.48 17.19
N PRO A 122 11.30 20.91 17.16
CA PRO A 122 10.78 21.92 18.07
C PRO A 122 10.98 21.55 19.55
N ALA A 123 11.20 22.56 20.38
CA ALA A 123 11.22 22.37 21.83
C ALA A 123 9.87 21.80 22.30
N GLY A 124 9.91 20.95 23.33
CA GLY A 124 8.72 20.28 23.85
C GLY A 124 8.33 19.00 23.09
N ILE A 125 8.83 18.77 21.87
CA ILE A 125 8.63 17.51 21.16
C ILE A 125 9.78 16.54 21.45
N SER A 126 9.46 15.30 21.76
CA SER A 126 10.43 14.23 21.90
C SER A 126 9.93 12.90 21.32
N PHE A 127 10.88 12.06 20.95
CA PHE A 127 10.64 10.72 20.44
C PHE A 127 11.41 9.72 21.30
N SER A 128 10.80 8.58 21.56
CA SER A 128 11.42 7.46 22.26
C SER A 128 11.09 6.14 21.60
N ASP A 129 11.90 5.13 21.84
CA ASP A 129 11.62 3.78 21.37
C ASP A 129 10.35 3.24 22.05
N ALA A 130 9.55 2.47 21.32
CA ALA A 130 8.40 1.78 21.89
C ALA A 130 8.87 0.75 22.94
N PRO A 131 8.09 0.53 24.01
CA PRO A 131 8.37 -0.53 24.95
C PRO A 131 8.38 -1.89 24.26
N ARG A 132 9.31 -2.75 24.64
CA ARG A 132 9.41 -4.11 24.11
C ARG A 132 8.56 -5.05 24.98
N ASP A 133 7.33 -5.28 24.57
CA ASP A 133 6.53 -6.39 25.06
C ASP A 133 6.73 -7.65 24.22
N GLY A 134 6.08 -8.76 24.59
CA GLY A 134 6.23 -10.03 23.85
C GLY A 134 5.76 -9.96 22.39
N ARG A 135 4.78 -9.12 22.06
CA ARG A 135 4.32 -8.91 20.68
C ARG A 135 5.32 -8.08 19.89
N ALA A 136 5.85 -7.03 20.48
CA ALA A 136 6.89 -6.21 19.88
C ALA A 136 8.17 -7.00 19.59
N VAL A 137 8.53 -7.97 20.43
CA VAL A 137 9.67 -8.86 20.18
C VAL A 137 9.44 -9.74 18.94
N VAL A 138 8.27 -10.35 18.82
CA VAL A 138 7.91 -11.16 17.64
C VAL A 138 7.91 -10.29 16.39
N TYR A 139 7.29 -9.11 16.45
CA TYR A 139 7.20 -8.22 15.31
C TYR A 139 8.56 -7.65 14.90
N SER A 140 9.43 -7.33 15.87
CA SER A 140 10.80 -6.90 15.57
C SER A 140 11.62 -7.99 14.87
N GLY A 141 11.36 -9.27 15.17
CA GLY A 141 11.93 -10.40 14.44
C GLY A 141 11.47 -10.42 12.96
N ILE A 142 10.18 -10.16 12.71
CA ILE A 142 9.66 -10.03 11.34
C ILE A 142 10.30 -8.84 10.64
N GLN A 143 10.36 -7.67 11.29
CA GLN A 143 10.99 -6.47 10.72
C GLN A 143 12.48 -6.64 10.41
N ALA A 144 13.15 -7.58 11.07
CA ALA A 144 14.55 -7.95 10.84
C ALA A 144 14.73 -9.02 9.75
N ASP A 145 13.64 -9.58 9.20
CA ASP A 145 13.73 -10.59 8.13
C ASP A 145 14.49 -10.01 6.93
N PRO A 146 15.57 -10.70 6.47
CA PRO A 146 16.44 -10.19 5.41
C PRO A 146 15.72 -9.94 4.08
N ILE A 147 14.54 -10.51 3.86
CA ILE A 147 13.74 -10.28 2.65
C ILE A 147 13.18 -8.85 2.57
N LEU A 148 12.88 -8.21 3.72
CA LEU A 148 12.13 -6.96 3.75
C LEU A 148 12.89 -5.78 3.16
N ARG A 149 14.18 -5.64 3.47
CA ARG A 149 14.97 -4.50 2.99
C ARG A 149 15.16 -4.51 1.46
N PRO A 150 15.58 -5.60 0.82
CA PRO A 150 15.65 -5.66 -0.65
C PRO A 150 14.29 -5.42 -1.31
N LEU A 151 13.21 -5.99 -0.75
CA LEU A 151 11.85 -5.80 -1.26
C LEU A 151 11.41 -4.34 -1.14
N ALA A 152 11.62 -3.68 -0.01
CA ALA A 152 11.29 -2.26 0.18
C ALA A 152 12.02 -1.36 -0.82
N VAL A 153 13.31 -1.61 -1.05
CA VAL A 153 14.10 -0.91 -2.08
C VAL A 153 13.55 -1.18 -3.48
N ALA A 154 13.18 -2.42 -3.78
CA ALA A 154 12.60 -2.78 -5.07
C ALA A 154 11.24 -2.11 -5.30
N ILE A 155 10.34 -2.10 -4.30
CA ILE A 155 9.05 -1.38 -4.35
C ILE A 155 9.26 0.13 -4.53
N ALA A 156 10.24 0.69 -3.82
CA ALA A 156 10.56 2.11 -3.92
C ALA A 156 11.06 2.52 -5.32
N ASN A 157 11.72 1.61 -6.04
CA ASN A 157 12.18 1.79 -7.43
C ASN A 157 11.13 1.40 -8.49
N ALA A 158 10.05 0.75 -8.07
CA ALA A 158 9.04 0.23 -8.97
C ALA A 158 8.10 1.34 -9.44
N THR A 159 7.55 1.19 -10.65
CA THR A 159 6.46 2.02 -11.15
C THR A 159 5.17 1.75 -10.36
N PRO A 160 4.17 2.65 -10.41
CA PRO A 160 2.87 2.40 -9.79
C PRO A 160 2.21 1.09 -10.24
N ALA A 161 2.33 0.74 -11.52
CA ALA A 161 1.78 -0.51 -12.07
C ALA A 161 2.49 -1.75 -11.48
N GLU A 162 3.82 -1.72 -11.38
CA GLU A 162 4.59 -2.82 -10.79
C GLU A 162 4.30 -2.99 -9.31
N ARG A 163 4.12 -1.90 -8.56
CA ARG A 163 3.73 -1.93 -7.14
C ARG A 163 2.38 -2.61 -6.94
N LEU A 164 1.43 -2.30 -7.82
CA LEU A 164 0.09 -2.89 -7.77
C LEU A 164 0.14 -4.40 -8.04
N ILE A 165 0.93 -4.84 -9.03
CA ILE A 165 1.14 -6.26 -9.31
C ILE A 165 1.88 -6.96 -8.16
N ALA A 166 2.94 -6.35 -7.63
CA ALA A 166 3.65 -6.92 -6.48
C ALA A 166 2.71 -7.11 -5.28
N ARG A 167 1.83 -6.12 -5.01
CA ARG A 167 0.82 -6.24 -3.96
C ARG A 167 -0.13 -7.41 -4.22
N ALA A 168 -0.56 -7.62 -5.45
CA ALA A 168 -1.44 -8.74 -5.80
C ALA A 168 -0.76 -10.09 -5.51
N VAL A 169 0.50 -10.25 -5.93
CA VAL A 169 1.28 -11.46 -5.65
C VAL A 169 1.46 -11.68 -4.14
N MET A 170 1.75 -10.63 -3.37
CA MET A 170 1.86 -10.71 -1.91
C MET A 170 0.53 -11.03 -1.22
N ASN A 171 -0.59 -10.74 -1.86
CA ASN A 171 -1.93 -10.99 -1.32
C ASN A 171 -2.50 -12.36 -1.74
N ASP A 172 -1.90 -13.01 -2.72
CA ASP A 172 -2.27 -14.36 -3.15
C ASP A 172 -1.93 -15.38 -2.03
N PRO A 173 -2.85 -16.29 -1.67
CA PRO A 173 -2.60 -17.31 -0.65
C PRO A 173 -1.52 -18.32 -1.05
N GLU A 174 -1.38 -18.60 -2.34
CA GLU A 174 -0.46 -19.59 -2.89
C GLU A 174 0.13 -19.10 -4.24
N PRO A 175 0.92 -17.99 -4.23
CA PRO A 175 1.42 -17.43 -5.46
C PRO A 175 2.43 -18.37 -6.12
N THR A 176 2.30 -18.59 -7.43
CA THR A 176 3.27 -19.36 -8.19
C THR A 176 4.25 -18.46 -8.94
N THR A 177 5.47 -18.96 -9.14
CA THR A 177 6.50 -18.24 -9.90
C THR A 177 6.05 -18.01 -11.36
N ALA A 178 5.35 -18.97 -11.97
CA ALA A 178 4.89 -18.86 -13.35
C ALA A 178 3.83 -17.74 -13.52
N GLU A 179 2.87 -17.66 -12.60
CA GLU A 179 1.84 -16.62 -12.62
C GLU A 179 2.41 -15.24 -12.33
N ALA A 180 3.29 -15.13 -11.34
CA ALA A 180 4.00 -13.87 -11.07
C ALA A 180 4.81 -13.42 -12.30
N ALA A 181 5.52 -14.34 -12.95
CA ALA A 181 6.24 -14.05 -14.18
C ALA A 181 5.31 -13.55 -15.29
N ALA A 182 4.15 -14.18 -15.49
CA ALA A 182 3.17 -13.76 -16.50
C ALA A 182 2.62 -12.35 -16.21
N LEU A 183 2.32 -12.04 -14.95
CA LEU A 183 1.86 -10.72 -14.53
C LEU A 183 2.90 -9.62 -14.79
N PHE A 184 4.15 -9.85 -14.41
CA PHE A 184 5.22 -8.87 -14.61
C PHE A 184 5.69 -8.78 -16.07
N ALA A 185 5.61 -9.87 -16.86
CA ALA A 185 5.94 -9.86 -18.28
C ALA A 185 4.98 -8.98 -19.12
N ALA A 186 3.76 -8.78 -18.66
CA ALA A 186 2.81 -7.88 -19.31
C ALA A 186 3.17 -6.39 -19.15
N LEU A 187 4.06 -6.04 -18.23
CA LEU A 187 4.50 -4.66 -18.02
C LEU A 187 5.68 -4.29 -18.93
N PRO A 188 5.84 -3.00 -19.28
CA PRO A 188 6.94 -2.54 -20.16
C PRO A 188 8.35 -2.85 -19.61
N SER A 189 8.51 -3.00 -18.29
CA SER A 189 9.77 -3.30 -17.63
C SER A 189 10.24 -4.75 -17.79
N HIS A 190 9.32 -5.67 -18.11
CA HIS A 190 9.59 -7.10 -18.27
C HIS A 190 10.47 -7.71 -17.18
N ARG A 191 10.10 -7.51 -15.89
CA ARG A 191 10.89 -8.04 -14.76
C ARG A 191 10.97 -9.55 -14.80
N THR A 192 12.16 -10.05 -14.51
CA THR A 192 12.44 -11.50 -14.47
C THR A 192 12.10 -12.11 -13.13
N THR A 193 12.00 -13.43 -13.06
CA THR A 193 11.74 -14.18 -11.82
C THR A 193 12.84 -14.05 -10.77
N THR A 194 14.02 -13.54 -11.14
CA THR A 194 15.15 -13.27 -10.24
C THR A 194 15.18 -11.82 -9.74
N ASP A 195 14.31 -10.96 -10.24
CA ASP A 195 14.21 -9.57 -9.77
C ASP A 195 13.79 -9.51 -8.30
N PRO A 196 14.45 -8.69 -7.46
CA PRO A 196 14.13 -8.58 -6.03
C PRO A 196 12.66 -8.26 -5.73
N LEU A 197 11.97 -7.53 -6.62
CA LEU A 197 10.54 -7.25 -6.48
C LEU A 197 9.70 -8.52 -6.61
N VAL A 198 9.99 -9.34 -7.63
CA VAL A 198 9.27 -10.60 -7.90
C VAL A 198 9.58 -11.62 -6.82
N VAL A 199 10.86 -11.83 -6.51
CA VAL A 199 11.31 -12.76 -5.45
C VAL A 199 10.72 -12.39 -4.11
N GLY A 200 10.79 -11.11 -3.74
CA GLY A 200 10.26 -10.61 -2.48
C GLY A 200 8.73 -10.73 -2.38
N ALA A 201 8.01 -10.40 -3.46
CA ALA A 201 6.55 -10.51 -3.48
C ALA A 201 6.08 -11.96 -3.32
N LEU A 202 6.72 -12.91 -4.02
CA LEU A 202 6.46 -14.35 -3.88
C LEU A 202 6.76 -14.85 -2.46
N ALA A 203 7.88 -14.43 -1.88
CA ALA A 203 8.26 -14.85 -0.53
C ALA A 203 7.27 -14.34 0.54
N ILE A 204 6.72 -13.14 0.38
CA ILE A 204 5.69 -12.61 1.30
C ILE A 204 4.35 -13.32 1.10
N GLY A 205 3.90 -13.52 -0.15
CA GLY A 205 2.67 -14.25 -0.45
C GLY A 205 2.71 -15.69 0.09
N GLY A 206 3.85 -16.37 -0.03
CA GLY A 206 4.07 -17.72 0.47
C GLY A 206 4.24 -17.85 2.00
N LYS A 207 4.19 -16.76 2.78
CA LYS A 207 4.23 -16.84 4.25
C LYS A 207 2.95 -17.49 4.79
N ALA A 208 3.10 -18.28 5.85
CA ALA A 208 1.98 -18.91 6.52
C ALA A 208 0.89 -17.89 6.91
N GLN A 209 -0.37 -18.26 6.76
CA GLN A 209 -1.52 -17.36 6.98
C GLN A 209 -1.47 -16.64 8.33
N ALA A 210 -1.04 -17.33 9.40
CA ALA A 210 -0.94 -16.76 10.75
C ALA A 210 0.07 -15.58 10.87
N SER A 211 1.10 -15.53 10.02
CA SER A 211 2.13 -14.49 10.03
C SER A 211 2.05 -13.53 8.83
N ASN A 212 1.33 -13.90 7.77
CA ASN A 212 1.29 -13.15 6.52
C ASN A 212 0.82 -11.69 6.72
N ALA A 213 -0.21 -11.47 7.56
CA ALA A 213 -0.69 -10.11 7.85
C ALA A 213 0.39 -9.21 8.48
N GLN A 214 1.20 -9.77 9.39
CA GLN A 214 2.31 -9.04 10.03
C GLN A 214 3.43 -8.73 9.03
N TYR A 215 3.78 -9.70 8.16
CA TYR A 215 4.75 -9.47 7.09
C TYR A 215 4.30 -8.39 6.12
N ARG A 216 3.01 -8.38 5.73
CA ARG A 216 2.44 -7.35 4.87
C ARG A 216 2.50 -5.96 5.52
N GLY A 217 2.20 -5.84 6.82
CA GLY A 217 2.41 -4.61 7.59
C GLY A 217 3.87 -4.16 7.54
N ALA A 218 4.80 -5.06 7.87
CA ALA A 218 6.23 -4.77 7.86
C ALA A 218 6.78 -4.33 6.48
N VAL A 219 6.20 -4.83 5.36
CA VAL A 219 6.52 -4.36 4.01
C VAL A 219 6.12 -2.89 3.83
N VAL A 220 4.91 -2.50 4.27
CA VAL A 220 4.46 -1.11 4.15
C VAL A 220 5.38 -0.18 4.94
N GLU A 221 5.67 -0.52 6.20
CA GLU A 221 6.57 0.27 7.04
C GLU A 221 7.99 0.38 6.46
N ALA A 222 8.56 -0.75 6.03
CA ALA A 222 9.90 -0.77 5.45
C ALA A 222 9.97 0.09 4.17
N THR A 223 8.94 0.00 3.32
CA THR A 223 8.86 0.79 2.08
C THR A 223 8.64 2.27 2.38
N THR A 224 7.78 2.60 3.33
CA THR A 224 7.55 3.99 3.77
C THR A 224 8.85 4.61 4.29
N ALA A 225 9.56 3.90 5.17
CA ALA A 225 10.84 4.35 5.69
C ALA A 225 11.89 4.52 4.57
N GLU A 226 11.96 3.60 3.62
CA GLU A 226 12.86 3.69 2.47
C GLU A 226 12.55 4.91 1.60
N MET A 227 11.27 5.16 1.29
CA MET A 227 10.87 6.33 0.49
C MET A 227 11.19 7.65 1.19
N LEU A 228 10.94 7.73 2.50
CA LEU A 228 11.27 8.93 3.29
C LEU A 228 12.78 9.19 3.34
N ARG A 229 13.61 8.13 3.46
CA ARG A 229 15.07 8.25 3.42
C ARG A 229 15.63 8.81 2.11
N ARG A 230 14.89 8.62 1.02
CA ARG A 230 15.29 9.14 -0.32
C ARG A 230 15.10 10.64 -0.49
N ARG A 231 14.53 11.32 0.49
CA ARG A 231 14.37 12.79 0.42
C ARG A 231 15.72 13.47 0.35
N PRO A 232 15.99 14.28 -0.67
CA PRO A 232 17.26 15.00 -0.80
C PRO A 232 17.56 15.88 0.43
N VAL A 233 16.51 16.43 1.05
CA VAL A 233 16.64 17.31 2.23
C VAL A 233 17.17 16.61 3.48
N LEU A 234 17.08 15.28 3.60
CA LEU A 234 17.60 14.51 4.74
C LEU A 234 19.07 14.11 4.54
N ALA A 235 19.55 14.11 3.28
CA ALA A 235 20.93 13.83 2.90
C ALA A 235 21.55 12.63 3.66
N ASN A 236 22.73 12.81 4.24
CA ASN A 236 23.50 11.75 4.90
C ASN A 236 22.93 11.35 6.28
N ASP A 237 22.00 12.12 6.84
CA ASP A 237 21.38 11.85 8.15
C ASP A 237 20.09 11.02 8.05
N ALA A 238 19.67 10.63 6.86
CA ALA A 238 18.37 9.98 6.63
C ALA A 238 18.16 8.74 7.51
N ASP A 239 19.15 7.87 7.68
CA ASP A 239 19.05 6.67 8.52
C ASP A 239 18.89 7.00 10.02
N ARG A 240 19.38 8.13 10.46
CA ARG A 240 19.24 8.60 11.84
C ARG A 240 17.90 9.29 12.07
N LEU A 241 17.39 9.99 11.06
CA LEU A 241 16.22 10.86 11.16
C LEU A 241 14.92 10.17 10.81
N VAL A 242 14.96 9.12 9.97
CA VAL A 242 13.79 8.29 9.63
C VAL A 242 13.82 7.04 10.51
N ARG A 243 12.90 6.97 11.45
CA ARG A 243 12.84 5.93 12.46
C ARG A 243 11.52 5.16 12.37
N ARG A 244 11.50 3.93 12.92
CA ARG A 244 10.30 3.09 13.01
C ARG A 244 9.94 2.84 14.47
N GLU A 245 8.67 2.52 14.74
CA GLU A 245 8.15 2.14 16.05
C GLU A 245 8.50 3.18 17.12
N ARG A 246 8.13 4.43 16.87
CA ARG A 246 8.46 5.53 17.78
C ARG A 246 7.26 6.04 18.55
N ARG A 247 7.42 6.22 19.84
CA ARG A 247 6.50 6.99 20.67
C ARG A 247 6.79 8.48 20.54
N PHE A 248 5.73 9.23 20.40
CA PHE A 248 5.76 10.69 20.30
C PHE A 248 5.27 11.28 21.62
N ALA A 249 5.99 12.25 22.15
CA ALA A 249 5.60 12.95 23.38
C ALA A 249 5.72 14.46 23.23
N ILE A 250 4.85 15.17 23.92
CA ILE A 250 4.80 16.62 24.02
C ILE A 250 4.95 17.00 25.48
N ASP A 251 5.96 17.83 25.79
CA ASP A 251 6.31 18.26 27.15
C ASP A 251 6.44 17.08 28.13
N GLY A 252 6.99 15.97 27.64
CA GLY A 252 7.20 14.75 28.41
C GLY A 252 5.97 13.86 28.56
N VAL A 253 4.81 14.26 28.03
CA VAL A 253 3.57 13.47 28.05
C VAL A 253 3.40 12.76 26.72
N SER A 254 3.26 11.44 26.75
CA SER A 254 2.97 10.66 25.52
C SER A 254 1.66 11.14 24.91
N ALA A 255 1.71 11.45 23.62
CA ALA A 255 0.54 11.90 22.88
C ALA A 255 -0.35 10.74 22.44
N ASP A 256 0.21 9.54 22.36
CA ASP A 256 -0.48 8.33 21.91
C ASP A 256 -0.04 7.11 22.72
N PRO A 257 -0.96 6.20 23.10
CA PRO A 257 -0.61 4.93 23.74
C PRO A 257 0.14 3.98 22.79
N HIS A 258 -0.02 4.15 21.47
CA HIS A 258 0.60 3.32 20.45
C HIS A 258 1.82 4.01 19.81
N PRO A 259 2.85 3.26 19.38
CA PRO A 259 3.95 3.82 18.60
C PRO A 259 3.47 4.14 17.19
N PHE A 260 4.03 5.18 16.59
CA PHE A 260 3.87 5.48 15.18
C PHE A 260 4.80 4.59 14.34
N ASP A 261 4.29 4.05 13.25
CA ASP A 261 5.00 3.06 12.44
C ASP A 261 6.29 3.63 11.85
N VAL A 262 6.23 4.85 11.30
CA VAL A 262 7.40 5.55 10.76
C VAL A 262 7.35 7.03 11.14
N THR A 263 8.49 7.59 11.57
CA THR A 263 8.63 9.01 11.89
C THR A 263 9.75 9.65 11.10
N VAL A 264 9.64 10.97 10.84
CA VAL A 264 10.75 11.81 10.41
C VAL A 264 11.05 12.77 11.56
N GLU A 265 12.14 12.50 12.28
CA GLU A 265 12.54 13.23 13.49
C GLU A 265 13.49 14.39 13.14
N ALA A 266 13.03 15.30 12.26
CA ALA A 266 13.85 16.37 11.74
C ALA A 266 13.04 17.62 11.39
N GLY A 267 13.72 18.77 11.42
CA GLY A 267 13.17 20.03 10.98
C GLY A 267 12.13 20.65 11.91
N PRO A 268 11.56 21.79 11.51
CA PRO A 268 10.58 22.50 12.31
C PRO A 268 9.20 21.82 12.35
N VAL A 269 8.98 20.85 11.49
CA VAL A 269 7.72 20.09 11.38
C VAL A 269 8.05 18.60 11.25
N PRO A 270 8.29 17.90 12.37
CA PRO A 270 8.45 16.45 12.37
C PRO A 270 7.22 15.75 11.81
N GLU A 271 7.40 14.53 11.29
CA GLU A 271 6.33 13.80 10.64
C GLU A 271 6.03 12.48 11.33
N LEU A 272 4.75 12.19 11.46
CA LEU A 272 4.21 10.93 12.00
C LEU A 272 3.43 10.22 10.90
N TRP A 273 3.80 8.97 10.63
CA TRP A 273 3.19 8.15 9.60
C TRP A 273 2.66 6.85 10.18
N ASP A 274 1.43 6.54 9.86
CA ASP A 274 0.82 5.24 10.10
C ASP A 274 0.77 4.44 8.79
N CYS A 275 1.01 3.12 8.85
CA CYS A 275 1.18 2.25 7.70
C CYS A 275 0.11 1.17 7.69
N LYS A 276 -0.68 1.11 6.61
CA LYS A 276 -1.76 0.14 6.45
C LYS A 276 -1.59 -0.68 5.17
N TRP A 277 -1.77 -1.98 5.27
CA TRP A 277 -1.76 -2.85 4.09
C TRP A 277 -2.86 -2.50 3.09
N GLY A 278 -4.03 -2.08 3.55
CA GLY A 278 -5.14 -1.69 2.68
C GLY A 278 -5.98 -0.58 3.29
N ALA A 279 -6.85 0.01 2.48
CA ALA A 279 -7.70 1.12 2.87
C ALA A 279 -8.64 0.80 4.05
N ARG A 280 -9.00 -0.49 4.23
CA ARG A 280 -9.83 -0.94 5.36
C ARG A 280 -9.20 -0.63 6.72
N GLY A 281 -7.88 -0.59 6.81
CA GLY A 281 -7.16 -0.19 8.03
C GLY A 281 -7.29 1.30 8.36
N ILE A 282 -7.88 2.12 7.49
CA ILE A 282 -8.16 3.52 7.76
C ILE A 282 -9.54 3.59 8.40
N ASP A 283 -9.60 3.85 9.69
CA ASP A 283 -10.84 3.99 10.44
C ASP A 283 -10.91 5.33 11.21
N ALA A 284 -12.02 5.57 11.88
CA ALA A 284 -12.25 6.81 12.58
C ALA A 284 -11.33 6.96 13.81
N SER A 285 -10.96 5.84 14.46
CA SER A 285 -10.07 5.84 15.62
C SER A 285 -8.67 6.29 15.22
N LEU A 286 -8.10 5.66 14.18
CA LEU A 286 -6.81 6.06 13.63
C LEU A 286 -6.74 7.55 13.28
N LEU A 287 -7.76 8.04 12.54
CA LEU A 287 -7.75 9.45 12.13
C LEU A 287 -7.90 10.39 13.31
N ALA A 288 -8.69 10.02 14.32
CA ALA A 288 -8.84 10.79 15.55
C ALA A 288 -7.53 10.83 16.36
N GLU A 289 -6.81 9.71 16.47
CA GLU A 289 -5.50 9.62 17.15
C GLU A 289 -4.44 10.52 16.48
N LEU A 290 -4.34 10.46 15.16
CA LEU A 290 -3.43 11.30 14.40
C LEU A 290 -3.75 12.80 14.57
N GLU A 291 -5.03 13.16 14.47
CA GLU A 291 -5.46 14.55 14.61
C GLU A 291 -5.27 15.05 16.06
N ASP A 292 -5.51 14.21 17.07
CA ASP A 292 -5.29 14.55 18.47
C ASP A 292 -3.81 14.84 18.75
N ALA A 293 -2.89 14.00 18.22
CA ALA A 293 -1.46 14.27 18.31
C ALA A 293 -1.09 15.61 17.66
N ARG A 294 -1.67 15.93 16.51
CA ARG A 294 -1.44 17.21 15.82
C ARG A 294 -1.97 18.41 16.60
N ILE A 295 -3.17 18.30 17.16
CA ILE A 295 -3.79 19.37 17.97
C ILE A 295 -2.99 19.63 19.22
N ARG A 296 -2.56 18.58 19.94
CA ARG A 296 -1.72 18.69 21.14
C ARG A 296 -0.38 19.38 20.83
N ALA A 297 0.26 19.02 19.73
CA ALA A 297 1.47 19.70 19.29
C ALA A 297 1.24 21.20 19.05
N ALA A 298 0.15 21.57 18.37
CA ALA A 298 -0.21 22.95 18.13
C ALA A 298 -0.47 23.73 19.42
N GLY A 299 -1.07 23.09 20.45
CA GLY A 299 -1.27 23.68 21.77
C GLY A 299 0.04 24.02 22.51
N SER A 300 1.13 23.30 22.22
CA SER A 300 2.48 23.56 22.70
C SER A 300 3.31 24.50 21.81
N SER A 301 2.67 25.20 20.86
CA SER A 301 3.32 26.05 19.84
C SER A 301 4.24 25.27 18.89
N ALA A 302 4.13 23.95 18.86
CA ALA A 302 4.86 23.09 17.95
C ALA A 302 3.98 22.71 16.73
N ARG A 303 4.59 22.28 15.67
CA ARG A 303 3.90 21.78 14.48
C ARG A 303 4.37 20.38 14.15
N ILE A 304 3.47 19.51 13.80
CA ILE A 304 3.77 18.20 13.24
C ILE A 304 2.94 17.97 11.97
N ALA A 305 3.48 17.17 11.08
CA ALA A 305 2.71 16.67 9.95
C ALA A 305 2.30 15.21 10.24
N ILE A 306 1.09 14.85 9.85
CA ILE A 306 0.53 13.52 10.02
C ILE A 306 0.16 12.92 8.68
N GLY A 307 0.28 11.60 8.55
CA GLY A 307 -0.09 10.93 7.33
C GLY A 307 -0.35 9.43 7.50
N VAL A 308 -1.05 8.90 6.51
CA VAL A 308 -1.31 7.46 6.39
C VAL A 308 -0.78 6.98 5.05
N VAL A 309 -0.01 5.91 5.07
CA VAL A 309 0.41 5.17 3.88
C VAL A 309 -0.44 3.92 3.78
N ALA A 310 -1.26 3.82 2.74
CA ALA A 310 -2.07 2.65 2.48
C ALA A 310 -1.59 1.97 1.18
N PHE A 311 -1.20 0.71 1.27
CA PHE A 311 -0.86 -0.09 0.10
C PHE A 311 -2.13 -0.52 -0.63
N ASP A 312 -2.84 0.47 -1.15
CA ASP A 312 -4.05 0.30 -1.94
C ASP A 312 -4.10 1.32 -3.07
N THR A 313 -5.10 1.21 -3.95
CA THR A 313 -5.30 2.19 -5.02
C THR A 313 -5.89 3.49 -4.49
N ALA A 314 -5.62 4.60 -5.17
CA ALA A 314 -6.15 5.91 -4.80
C ALA A 314 -7.70 5.91 -4.79
N ALA A 315 -8.33 5.19 -5.73
CA ALA A 315 -9.78 5.08 -5.82
C ALA A 315 -10.38 4.41 -4.57
N ILE A 316 -9.77 3.32 -4.09
CA ILE A 316 -10.25 2.59 -2.92
C ILE A 316 -10.03 3.37 -1.63
N VAL A 317 -8.89 4.04 -1.49
CA VAL A 317 -8.64 4.94 -0.35
C VAL A 317 -9.64 6.09 -0.36
N ALA A 318 -9.91 6.71 -1.51
CA ALA A 318 -10.92 7.76 -1.63
C ALA A 318 -12.32 7.25 -1.25
N ALA A 319 -12.74 6.08 -1.75
CA ALA A 319 -14.02 5.45 -1.39
C ALA A 319 -14.11 5.21 0.12
N ARG A 320 -13.06 4.66 0.73
CA ARG A 320 -13.01 4.47 2.19
C ARG A 320 -13.20 5.78 2.95
N LEU A 321 -12.53 6.85 2.50
CA LEU A 321 -12.61 8.15 3.14
C LEU A 321 -13.98 8.83 2.99
N THR A 322 -14.84 8.42 2.07
CA THR A 322 -16.23 8.94 2.00
C THR A 322 -17.09 8.44 3.16
N ILE A 323 -16.72 7.29 3.72
CA ILE A 323 -17.53 6.60 4.75
C ILE A 323 -16.99 6.89 6.14
N VAL A 324 -15.67 7.00 6.28
CA VAL A 324 -15.04 7.28 7.58
C VAL A 324 -15.33 8.71 8.00
N ARG A 325 -16.15 8.86 9.05
CA ARG A 325 -16.54 10.14 9.63
C ARG A 325 -15.57 10.54 10.75
N ALA A 326 -14.44 11.14 10.37
CA ALA A 326 -13.46 11.69 11.30
C ALA A 326 -12.77 12.91 10.67
N PRO A 327 -12.24 13.85 11.47
CA PRO A 327 -11.39 14.94 10.97
C PRO A 327 -10.19 14.38 10.22
N ARG A 328 -9.91 14.89 8.99
CA ARG A 328 -8.84 14.41 8.14
C ARG A 328 -8.22 15.46 7.22
N GLU A 329 -8.67 16.70 7.31
CA GLU A 329 -8.29 17.78 6.39
C GLU A 329 -6.77 18.07 6.42
N LYS A 330 -6.10 17.72 7.51
CA LYS A 330 -4.65 17.89 7.69
C LYS A 330 -3.86 16.59 7.57
N THR A 331 -4.55 15.44 7.40
CA THR A 331 -3.91 14.14 7.23
C THR A 331 -3.54 13.95 5.75
N ARG A 332 -2.28 13.61 5.50
CA ARG A 332 -1.81 13.24 4.16
C ARG A 332 -2.09 11.76 3.91
N PHE A 333 -2.63 11.43 2.74
CA PHE A 333 -2.86 10.05 2.31
C PHE A 333 -1.95 9.72 1.14
N ILE A 334 -1.18 8.64 1.30
CA ILE A 334 -0.27 8.11 0.30
C ILE A 334 -0.73 6.71 -0.08
N THR A 335 -0.80 6.44 -1.37
CA THR A 335 -1.22 5.16 -1.94
C THR A 335 -0.09 4.54 -2.76
N LEU A 336 -0.25 3.30 -3.23
CA LEU A 336 0.71 2.66 -4.14
C LEU A 336 1.00 3.52 -5.37
N GLU A 337 -0.02 4.21 -5.88
CA GLU A 337 0.09 5.06 -7.08
C GLU A 337 0.83 6.38 -6.80
N THR A 338 0.81 6.83 -5.55
CA THR A 338 1.39 8.13 -5.15
C THR A 338 2.59 8.01 -4.21
N LEU A 339 3.12 6.80 -4.05
CA LEU A 339 4.20 6.49 -3.10
C LEU A 339 5.43 7.38 -3.30
N GLY A 340 5.74 7.74 -4.55
CA GLY A 340 6.84 8.66 -4.88
C GLY A 340 6.76 10.05 -4.22
N ARG A 341 5.56 10.48 -3.81
CA ARG A 341 5.37 11.74 -3.07
C ARG A 341 6.08 11.74 -1.70
N LEU A 342 6.28 10.57 -1.09
CA LEU A 342 7.04 10.46 0.16
C LEU A 342 8.50 10.89 -0.03
N ALA A 343 9.10 10.58 -1.17
CA ALA A 343 10.48 10.98 -1.49
C ALA A 343 10.58 12.44 -1.96
N ALA A 344 9.49 13.02 -2.43
CA ALA A 344 9.48 14.43 -2.88
C ALA A 344 9.42 15.43 -1.70
N GLY A 345 8.87 15.06 -0.57
CA GLY A 345 8.76 15.91 0.65
C GLY A 345 7.41 16.56 0.80
#